data_7bd0324b828c7f1dad442c3b86812f5d
#
_entry.id   7bd0324b828c7f1dad442c3b86812f5d
#
_cell.length_a   1.000
_cell.length_b   1.000
_cell.length_c   1.000
_cell.angle_alpha   90.00
_cell.angle_beta   90.00
_cell.angle_gamma   90.00
#
_symmetry.space_group_name_H-M   'P 1'
#
loop_
_entity.id
_entity.type
_entity.pdbx_description
1 polymer ?
#
loop_
_entity_poly.entity_id
_entity_poly.type
_entity_poly.pdbx_seq_one_letter_code
_entity_poly.pdbx_strand_id
1 'polypeptide(L)'
;TASLGREAALDNVTVNCICPGIIRTSMWEEILDQIAGDDKEEREKVWAEWNKGTPNGKPQDPIDIANMVAFLCSDEARYITSQNIGVDGGYTF
;
A
#
# COMPACT_ATOMS: atom_id res chain seq x y z
N THR A 1 -3.94 6.58 -14.63
CA THR A 1 -3.71 7.66 -13.64
C THR A 1 -3.00 8.85 -14.26
N ALA A 2 -1.86 8.65 -14.88
CA ALA A 2 -1.07 9.75 -15.42
C ALA A 2 -1.83 10.56 -16.49
N SER A 3 -2.50 9.88 -17.42
CA SER A 3 -3.30 10.54 -18.46
C SER A 3 -4.45 11.35 -17.86
N LEU A 4 -5.20 10.74 -16.93
CA LEU A 4 -6.31 11.42 -16.27
C LEU A 4 -5.84 12.61 -15.45
N GLY A 5 -4.71 12.47 -14.77
CA GLY A 5 -4.13 13.55 -13.98
C GLY A 5 -3.75 14.76 -14.84
N ARG A 6 -3.22 14.52 -16.02
CA ARG A 6 -2.90 15.60 -16.97
C ARG A 6 -4.14 16.32 -17.48
N GLU A 7 -5.18 15.56 -17.81
CA GLU A 7 -6.44 16.14 -18.27
C GLU A 7 -7.12 16.97 -17.18
N ALA A 8 -7.11 16.47 -15.95
CA ALA A 8 -7.79 17.12 -14.83
C ALA A 8 -7.02 18.30 -14.22
N ALA A 9 -5.73 18.44 -14.53
CA ALA A 9 -4.87 19.45 -13.90
C ALA A 9 -5.36 20.89 -14.09
N LEU A 10 -5.87 21.21 -15.27
CA LEU A 10 -6.41 22.56 -15.55
C LEU A 10 -7.68 22.87 -14.77
N ASP A 11 -8.39 21.84 -14.33
CA ASP A 11 -9.58 21.98 -13.49
C ASP A 11 -9.25 21.98 -12.00
N ASN A 12 -7.99 22.08 -11.66
CA ASN A 12 -7.49 22.09 -10.29
C ASN A 12 -7.82 20.80 -9.52
N VAL A 13 -7.79 19.68 -10.23
CA VAL A 13 -8.02 18.34 -9.67
C VAL A 13 -6.73 17.53 -9.79
N THR A 14 -6.32 16.90 -8.71
CA THR A 14 -5.18 16.00 -8.71
C THR A 14 -5.64 14.54 -8.76
N VAL A 15 -4.91 13.71 -9.51
CA VAL A 15 -5.19 12.29 -9.65
C VAL A 15 -3.88 11.53 -9.45
N ASN A 16 -3.81 10.73 -8.42
CA ASN A 16 -2.62 9.97 -8.08
C ASN A 16 -2.97 8.50 -7.82
N CYS A 17 -1.99 7.64 -7.94
CA CYS A 17 -2.11 6.22 -7.67
C CYS A 17 -1.21 5.85 -6.48
N ILE A 18 -1.75 5.11 -5.53
CA ILE A 18 -0.98 4.57 -4.41
C ILE A 18 -0.75 3.09 -4.65
N CYS A 19 0.50 2.68 -4.55
CA CYS A 19 0.93 1.29 -4.74
C CYS A 19 1.36 0.74 -3.37
N PRO A 20 0.47 0.02 -2.66
CA PRO A 20 0.80 -0.50 -1.33
C PRO A 20 1.75 -1.70 -1.41
N GLY A 21 2.43 -1.96 -0.30
CA GLY A 21 3.20 -3.17 -0.12
C GLY A 21 2.35 -4.31 0.44
N ILE A 22 2.97 -5.17 1.24
CA ILE A 22 2.29 -6.31 1.85
C ILE A 22 1.60 -5.84 3.13
N ILE A 23 0.27 -5.88 3.13
CA ILE A 23 -0.56 -5.48 4.26
C ILE A 23 -1.41 -6.68 4.69
N ARG A 24 -1.39 -6.98 6.00
CA ARG A 24 -2.21 -8.06 6.53
C ARG A 24 -3.67 -7.62 6.58
N THR A 25 -4.43 -8.04 5.57
CA THR A 25 -5.85 -7.74 5.37
C THR A 25 -6.65 -9.02 5.36
N SER A 26 -7.98 -8.91 5.26
CA SER A 26 -8.85 -10.09 5.13
C SER A 26 -8.47 -10.97 3.93
N MET A 27 -8.01 -10.38 2.84
CA MET A 27 -7.52 -11.13 1.68
C MET A 27 -6.32 -12.02 2.06
N TRP A 28 -5.37 -11.49 2.81
CA TRP A 28 -4.20 -12.25 3.26
C TRP A 28 -4.60 -13.32 4.28
N GLU A 29 -5.58 -13.04 5.14
CA GLU A 29 -6.10 -14.03 6.07
C GLU A 29 -6.72 -15.22 5.33
N GLU A 30 -7.45 -14.99 4.24
CA GLU A 30 -7.98 -16.06 3.39
C GLU A 30 -6.87 -16.91 2.78
N ILE A 31 -5.79 -16.27 2.31
CA ILE A 31 -4.64 -16.98 1.76
C ILE A 31 -3.97 -17.83 2.84
N LEU A 32 -3.83 -17.29 4.06
CA LEU A 32 -3.29 -18.03 5.18
C LEU A 32 -4.16 -19.23 5.55
N ASP A 33 -5.49 -19.10 5.47
CA ASP A 33 -6.42 -20.20 5.70
C ASP A 33 -6.16 -21.36 4.73
N GLN A 34 -5.89 -21.06 3.47
CA GLN A 34 -5.62 -22.08 2.45
C GLN A 34 -4.27 -22.77 2.63
N ILE A 35 -3.26 -22.04 3.13
CA ILE A 35 -1.89 -22.57 3.25
C ILE A 35 -1.66 -23.27 4.59
N ALA A 36 -2.11 -22.67 5.68
CA ALA A 36 -1.80 -23.10 7.06
C ALA A 36 -3.02 -23.47 7.89
N GLY A 37 -4.23 -23.29 7.38
CA GLY A 37 -5.47 -23.60 8.10
C GLY A 37 -5.60 -22.81 9.41
N ASP A 38 -6.02 -23.50 10.48
CA ASP A 38 -6.27 -22.88 11.78
C ASP A 38 -5.04 -22.88 12.71
N ASP A 39 -3.91 -23.43 12.28
CA ASP A 39 -2.69 -23.48 13.06
C ASP A 39 -2.06 -22.07 13.14
N LYS A 40 -2.22 -21.43 14.28
CA LYS A 40 -1.71 -20.07 14.51
C LYS A 40 -0.20 -19.95 14.34
N GLU A 41 0.53 -20.95 14.84
CA GLU A 41 1.98 -20.96 14.75
C GLU A 41 2.46 -21.02 13.30
N GLU A 42 1.85 -21.90 12.51
CA GLU A 42 2.17 -22.03 11.09
C GLU A 42 1.77 -20.79 10.30
N ARG A 43 0.61 -20.20 10.60
CA ARG A 43 0.16 -18.95 9.97
C ARG A 43 1.15 -17.81 10.19
N GLU A 44 1.66 -17.66 11.41
CA GLU A 44 2.65 -16.61 11.73
C GLU A 44 4.00 -16.90 11.05
N LYS A 45 4.39 -18.14 10.91
CA LYS A 45 5.61 -18.49 10.16
C LYS A 45 5.50 -18.13 8.69
N VAL A 46 4.39 -18.45 8.06
CA VAL A 46 4.14 -18.11 6.65
C VAL A 46 4.13 -16.59 6.47
N TRP A 47 3.44 -15.87 7.35
CA TRP A 47 3.39 -14.42 7.32
C TRP A 47 4.78 -13.78 7.45
N ALA A 48 5.57 -14.26 8.42
CA ALA A 48 6.93 -13.78 8.62
C ALA A 48 7.82 -14.03 7.40
N GLU A 49 7.67 -15.18 6.75
CA GLU A 49 8.45 -15.51 5.55
C GLU A 49 8.14 -14.54 4.40
N TRP A 50 6.87 -14.19 4.21
CA TRP A 50 6.49 -13.24 3.16
C TRP A 50 7.03 -11.84 3.43
N ASN A 51 7.13 -11.44 4.69
CA ASN A 51 7.61 -10.11 5.06
C ASN A 51 9.14 -9.98 5.03
N LYS A 52 9.88 -11.06 4.90
CA LYS A 52 11.34 -11.00 4.80
C LYS A 52 11.85 -10.20 3.62
N GLY A 53 11.08 -10.15 2.54
CA GLY A 53 11.43 -9.39 1.35
C GLY A 53 11.23 -7.88 1.47
N THR A 54 10.60 -7.41 2.54
CA THR A 54 10.36 -5.97 2.75
C THR A 54 11.61 -5.34 3.37
N PRO A 55 12.24 -4.38 2.70
CA PRO A 55 13.50 -3.80 3.18
C PRO A 55 13.46 -3.22 4.58
N ASN A 56 12.34 -2.61 5.00
CA ASN A 56 12.25 -2.06 6.34
C ASN A 56 12.01 -3.13 7.44
N GLY A 57 11.82 -4.39 7.05
CA GLY A 57 11.71 -5.51 7.98
C GLY A 57 10.41 -5.59 8.76
N LYS A 58 9.42 -4.78 8.43
CA LYS A 58 8.16 -4.70 9.17
C LYS A 58 6.97 -4.86 8.24
N PRO A 59 5.89 -5.54 8.70
CA PRO A 59 4.65 -5.55 7.95
C PRO A 59 4.02 -4.16 7.95
N GLN A 60 3.30 -3.88 6.89
CA GLN A 60 2.60 -2.61 6.74
C GLN A 60 1.20 -2.70 7.35
N ASP A 61 0.78 -1.63 8.03
CA ASP A 61 -0.58 -1.52 8.55
C ASP A 61 -1.46 -0.70 7.58
N PRO A 62 -2.78 -0.94 7.56
CA PRO A 62 -3.69 -0.14 6.72
C PRO A 62 -3.60 1.36 6.97
N ILE A 63 -3.29 1.78 8.20
CA ILE A 63 -3.12 3.20 8.56
C ILE A 63 -1.99 3.86 7.75
N ASP A 64 -0.98 3.11 7.36
CA ASP A 64 0.14 3.65 6.57
C ASP A 64 -0.34 4.14 5.21
N ILE A 65 -1.28 3.43 4.60
CA ILE A 65 -1.91 3.85 3.35
C ILE A 65 -2.86 5.01 3.60
N ALA A 66 -3.67 4.93 4.66
CA ALA A 66 -4.61 5.99 5.01
C ALA A 66 -3.91 7.33 5.24
N ASN A 67 -2.75 7.32 5.88
CA ASN A 67 -1.95 8.53 6.10
C ASN A 67 -1.49 9.18 4.79
N MET A 68 -1.09 8.37 3.81
CA MET A 68 -0.71 8.90 2.50
C MET A 68 -1.93 9.48 1.76
N VAL A 69 -3.08 8.80 1.83
CA VAL A 69 -4.31 9.32 1.23
C VAL A 69 -4.70 10.66 1.87
N ALA A 70 -4.65 10.74 3.19
CA ALA A 70 -4.96 11.99 3.90
C ALA A 70 -4.03 13.13 3.50
N PHE A 71 -2.73 12.86 3.37
CA PHE A 71 -1.77 13.85 2.90
C PHE A 71 -2.10 14.33 1.48
N LEU A 72 -2.39 13.40 0.56
CA LEU A 72 -2.70 13.74 -0.83
C LEU A 72 -4.00 14.54 -0.96
N CYS A 73 -4.91 14.41 0.01
CA CYS A 73 -6.15 15.20 0.07
C CYS A 73 -5.95 16.56 0.72
N SER A 74 -4.76 16.85 1.25
CA SER A 74 -4.49 18.12 1.92
C SER A 74 -3.99 19.19 0.94
N ASP A 75 -4.04 20.44 1.37
CA ASP A 75 -3.56 21.58 0.57
C ASP A 75 -2.04 21.51 0.34
N GLU A 76 -1.29 20.90 1.26
CA GLU A 76 0.15 20.71 1.12
C GLU A 76 0.51 19.86 -0.11
N ALA A 77 -0.41 19.00 -0.56
CA ALA A 77 -0.19 18.13 -1.71
C ALA A 77 -0.76 18.70 -3.02
N ARG A 78 -1.15 19.94 -3.04
CA ARG A 78 -1.85 20.57 -4.19
C ARG A 78 -1.08 20.51 -5.52
N TYR A 79 0.23 20.38 -5.47
CA TYR A 79 1.08 20.36 -6.66
C TYR A 79 1.51 18.93 -7.06
N ILE A 80 0.96 17.92 -6.38
CA ILE A 80 1.25 16.51 -6.65
C ILE A 80 0.08 15.94 -7.46
N THR A 81 0.35 15.57 -8.71
CA THR A 81 -0.64 14.94 -9.57
C THR A 81 0.03 14.03 -10.59
N SER A 82 -0.69 13.07 -11.11
CA SER A 82 -0.22 12.11 -12.14
C SER A 82 0.90 11.19 -11.64
N GLN A 83 1.03 11.02 -10.33
CA GLN A 83 2.11 10.21 -9.75
C GLN A 83 1.64 8.82 -9.36
N ASN A 84 2.57 7.86 -9.47
CA ASN A 84 2.43 6.53 -8.89
C ASN A 84 3.32 6.51 -7.65
N ILE A 85 2.71 6.40 -6.48
CA ILE A 85 3.41 6.57 -5.21
C ILE A 85 3.47 5.23 -4.49
N GLY A 86 4.68 4.70 -4.31
CA GLY A 86 4.91 3.49 -3.53
C GLY A 86 4.83 3.81 -2.03
N VAL A 87 4.00 3.07 -1.32
CA VAL A 87 3.94 3.09 0.14
C VAL A 87 4.09 1.64 0.59
N ASP A 88 5.32 1.14 0.59
CA ASP A 88 5.60 -0.29 0.61
C ASP A 88 6.85 -0.68 1.41
N GLY A 89 7.37 0.23 2.22
CA GLY A 89 8.56 -0.03 3.03
C GLY A 89 9.82 -0.28 2.20
N GLY A 90 9.85 0.16 0.94
CA GLY A 90 10.96 -0.05 0.04
C GLY A 90 10.89 -1.34 -0.78
N TYR A 91 9.75 -2.03 -0.76
CA TYR A 91 9.57 -3.31 -1.44
C TYR A 91 9.74 -3.19 -2.96
N THR A 92 9.22 -2.14 -3.57
CA THR A 92 9.42 -1.84 -5.00
C THR A 92 10.47 -0.74 -5.17
N PHE A 93 11.22 -0.84 -6.25
CA PHE A 93 12.29 0.11 -6.56
C PHE A 93 12.44 0.31 -8.06
#